data_4ce9dd48baaf43e9f4c868d56265e932
#
_entry.id   4ce9dd48baaf43e9f4c868d56265e932
#
_cell.length_a   1.000
_cell.length_b   1.000
_cell.length_c   1.000
_cell.angle_alpha   90.00
_cell.angle_beta   90.00
_cell.angle_gamma   90.00
#
_symmetry.space_group_name_H-M   'P 1'
#
loop_
_entity.id
_entity.type
_entity.pdbx_description
1 polymer ?
#
loop_
_entity_poly.entity_id
_entity_poly.type
_entity_poly.pdbx_seq_one_letter_code
_entity_poly.pdbx_strand_id
1 'polypeptide(L)'
;MLNPIRTIITQDAEVDDQNSLRHILLYANEIEIQGIVQTSSIFHWKGQPGKIGPSDKADYNQPHRWTGTKWMQKVMDDYAVDYKHLVTHDSNYPSPDHLRSLIQIGNIGYPGEMDASTPGSELIKERILDEDPRPLYIQVWGGTNTIARALYDIEQEYKENENWLSIKEKIENKVILTACGEQDDTYQNYISEVYPGMQFVKCVMINSYGYGWNNMPEGNSKETLRADFMKGNILNIGALMRGYASWADDKYYEGEEDRSQFGTNKNLLVDWWGKEYGMGTHIPYDFLSEGDSPTFFCLLPWGLRCLEDFSYGGLSGRYEKDDSKKNSKGMTLNYWNPIDDIYIDDQGKEVYTESMWYYVSSIQKDLAARASWCITDDKEEAPVLSIKESLDMKANKGTTVELHISKEENVLYKAKYYKEASTYKGYISVNIDDSIKINIPEDVKSGDILHIIIEATNDYKHRLSRFKQIIIQIN
;
A
#
# COMPACT_ATOMS: atom_id res chain seq x y z
N MET A 1 -0.79 -5.16 -23.39
CA MET A 1 -0.99 -5.15 -21.92
C MET A 1 0.27 -4.54 -21.32
N LEU A 2 0.16 -3.63 -20.37
CA LEU A 2 1.32 -3.16 -19.60
C LEU A 2 1.89 -4.37 -18.84
N ASN A 3 3.22 -4.50 -18.78
CA ASN A 3 3.84 -5.52 -17.95
C ASN A 3 3.45 -5.30 -16.48
N PRO A 4 3.09 -6.35 -15.72
CA PRO A 4 2.78 -6.23 -14.32
C PRO A 4 3.93 -5.57 -13.53
N ILE A 5 3.58 -4.83 -12.50
CA ILE A 5 4.57 -4.19 -11.62
C ILE A 5 5.18 -5.26 -10.74
N ARG A 6 6.53 -5.25 -10.65
CA ARG A 6 7.31 -6.22 -9.86
C ARG A 6 7.38 -5.79 -8.40
N THR A 7 7.13 -6.70 -7.50
CA THR A 7 7.24 -6.40 -6.07
C THR A 7 7.80 -7.55 -5.23
N ILE A 8 8.54 -7.21 -4.17
CA ILE A 8 8.88 -8.09 -3.06
C ILE A 8 8.15 -7.56 -1.82
N ILE A 9 7.61 -8.46 -1.02
CA ILE A 9 6.97 -8.15 0.25
C ILE A 9 7.94 -8.54 1.37
N THR A 10 8.34 -7.60 2.23
CA THR A 10 9.00 -7.91 3.51
C THR A 10 8.05 -7.61 4.66
N GLN A 11 7.89 -8.52 5.61
CA GLN A 11 6.86 -8.48 6.64
C GLN A 11 7.37 -9.12 7.95
N ASP A 12 6.84 -8.70 9.10
CA ASP A 12 7.28 -9.18 10.43
C ASP A 12 6.26 -10.07 11.14
N ALA A 13 5.17 -10.42 10.44
CA ALA A 13 4.10 -11.32 10.91
C ALA A 13 3.13 -10.72 11.93
N GLU A 14 3.05 -9.41 12.06
CA GLU A 14 1.97 -8.76 12.81
C GLU A 14 0.60 -9.15 12.23
N VAL A 15 -0.48 -8.96 12.97
CA VAL A 15 -1.82 -9.40 12.51
C VAL A 15 -2.27 -8.63 11.26
N ASP A 16 -1.88 -7.36 11.12
CA ASP A 16 -2.20 -6.57 9.93
C ASP A 16 -1.33 -6.94 8.72
N ASP A 17 -0.07 -7.41 8.89
CA ASP A 17 0.69 -8.07 7.82
C ASP A 17 -0.05 -9.28 7.26
N GLN A 18 -0.66 -10.09 8.16
CA GLN A 18 -1.41 -11.27 7.77
C GLN A 18 -2.67 -10.91 6.97
N ASN A 19 -3.36 -9.82 7.33
CA ASN A 19 -4.47 -9.28 6.57
C ASN A 19 -4.01 -8.75 5.22
N SER A 20 -2.96 -7.94 5.20
CA SER A 20 -2.37 -7.34 3.99
C SER A 20 -1.89 -8.41 3.00
N LEU A 21 -1.30 -9.51 3.50
CA LEU A 21 -0.91 -10.64 2.64
C LEU A 21 -2.13 -11.30 1.98
N ARG A 22 -3.22 -11.53 2.72
CA ARG A 22 -4.46 -12.07 2.16
C ARG A 22 -5.07 -11.14 1.12
N HIS A 23 -5.01 -9.84 1.37
CA HIS A 23 -5.51 -8.82 0.46
C HIS A 23 -4.70 -8.80 -0.85
N ILE A 24 -3.37 -8.67 -0.79
CA ILE A 24 -2.54 -8.59 -2.01
C ILE A 24 -2.60 -9.87 -2.84
N LEU A 25 -2.80 -11.05 -2.23
CA LEU A 25 -2.97 -12.30 -2.97
C LEU A 25 -4.21 -12.29 -3.87
N LEU A 26 -5.25 -11.54 -3.53
CA LEU A 26 -6.41 -11.34 -4.39
C LEU A 26 -6.11 -10.42 -5.59
N TYR A 27 -4.96 -9.74 -5.60
CA TYR A 27 -4.46 -8.91 -6.70
C TYR A 27 -3.22 -9.50 -7.39
N ALA A 28 -2.85 -10.75 -7.06
CA ALA A 28 -1.69 -11.40 -7.65
C ALA A 28 -1.81 -11.65 -9.17
N ASN A 29 -2.99 -11.46 -9.76
CA ASN A 29 -3.21 -11.43 -11.21
C ASN A 29 -2.82 -10.09 -11.86
N GLU A 30 -2.73 -9.00 -11.08
CA GLU A 30 -2.42 -7.64 -11.56
C GLU A 30 -1.01 -7.17 -11.16
N ILE A 31 -0.42 -7.77 -10.10
CA ILE A 31 0.90 -7.45 -9.55
C ILE A 31 1.79 -8.69 -9.61
N GLU A 32 3.03 -8.54 -10.04
CA GLU A 32 4.01 -9.63 -10.09
C GLU A 32 4.78 -9.73 -8.78
N ILE A 33 4.34 -10.63 -7.90
CA ILE A 33 5.01 -10.92 -6.63
C ILE A 33 6.26 -11.75 -6.93
N GLN A 34 7.44 -11.27 -6.53
CA GLN A 34 8.73 -11.90 -6.76
C GLN A 34 9.44 -12.38 -5.50
N GLY A 35 8.85 -12.15 -4.34
CA GLY A 35 9.31 -12.62 -3.05
C GLY A 35 8.34 -12.27 -1.94
N ILE A 36 8.25 -13.16 -0.94
CA ILE A 36 7.51 -12.97 0.32
C ILE A 36 8.49 -13.33 1.44
N VAL A 37 9.02 -12.31 2.10
CA VAL A 37 10.17 -12.45 3.00
C VAL A 37 9.77 -12.09 4.42
N GLN A 38 9.95 -13.01 5.37
CA GLN A 38 9.79 -12.70 6.78
C GLN A 38 11.03 -12.02 7.34
N THR A 39 10.84 -10.89 7.98
CA THR A 39 11.87 -10.08 8.64
C THR A 39 11.56 -9.89 10.12
N SER A 40 12.21 -9.00 10.83
CA SER A 40 11.86 -8.55 12.18
C SER A 40 11.61 -7.05 12.20
N SER A 41 10.97 -6.57 13.26
CA SER A 41 10.79 -5.16 13.54
C SER A 41 10.90 -4.88 15.04
N ILE A 42 10.72 -3.62 15.45
CA ILE A 42 10.60 -3.25 16.87
C ILE A 42 9.33 -3.82 17.54
N PHE A 43 8.42 -4.40 16.75
CA PHE A 43 7.16 -4.96 17.22
C PHE A 43 7.19 -6.49 17.29
N HIS A 44 7.94 -7.15 16.40
CA HIS A 44 7.97 -8.61 16.27
C HIS A 44 9.36 -9.15 15.99
N TRP A 45 9.86 -10.10 16.80
CA TRP A 45 11.12 -10.82 16.56
C TRP A 45 11.16 -12.18 17.25
N LYS A 46 11.97 -13.07 16.73
CA LYS A 46 12.13 -14.45 17.22
C LYS A 46 12.91 -14.55 18.52
N GLY A 47 13.80 -13.62 18.80
CA GLY A 47 14.84 -13.72 19.83
C GLY A 47 16.13 -14.41 19.33
N GLN A 48 17.27 -13.91 19.82
CA GLN A 48 18.59 -14.46 19.53
C GLN A 48 19.36 -14.68 20.82
N PRO A 49 19.65 -15.94 21.21
CA PRO A 49 20.37 -16.25 22.45
C PRO A 49 21.68 -15.45 22.59
N GLY A 50 21.82 -14.79 23.75
CA GLY A 50 23.02 -13.97 24.04
C GLY A 50 22.98 -12.56 23.47
N LYS A 51 21.94 -12.15 22.75
CA LYS A 51 21.81 -10.78 22.24
C LYS A 51 21.12 -9.88 23.27
N ILE A 52 21.83 -8.84 23.68
CA ILE A 52 21.31 -7.84 24.62
C ILE A 52 20.79 -6.66 23.79
N GLY A 53 19.53 -6.31 24.02
CA GLY A 53 18.90 -5.12 23.45
C GLY A 53 19.34 -3.83 24.16
N PRO A 54 18.98 -2.64 23.64
CA PRO A 54 19.14 -1.39 24.37
C PRO A 54 18.49 -1.45 25.74
N SER A 55 19.07 -0.78 26.75
CA SER A 55 18.66 -0.87 28.16
C SER A 55 17.22 -0.43 28.45
N ASP A 56 16.60 0.28 27.53
CA ASP A 56 15.24 0.84 27.59
C ASP A 56 14.23 0.04 26.75
N LYS A 57 14.67 -1.05 26.09
CA LYS A 57 13.84 -1.87 25.19
C LYS A 57 13.73 -3.31 25.69
N ALA A 58 12.86 -4.07 25.04
CA ALA A 58 12.69 -5.49 25.34
C ALA A 58 13.99 -6.29 25.11
N ASP A 59 14.13 -7.39 25.83
CA ASP A 59 15.30 -8.27 25.75
C ASP A 59 15.35 -9.02 24.41
N TYR A 60 16.33 -8.73 23.57
CA TYR A 60 16.50 -9.38 22.27
C TYR A 60 16.91 -10.86 22.36
N ASN A 61 17.24 -11.35 23.54
CA ASN A 61 17.49 -12.74 23.79
C ASN A 61 16.21 -13.61 23.80
N GLN A 62 15.06 -12.99 23.98
CA GLN A 62 13.75 -13.65 24.05
C GLN A 62 12.86 -13.27 22.84
N PRO A 63 11.93 -14.17 22.45
CA PRO A 63 10.90 -13.82 21.49
C PRO A 63 10.04 -12.63 21.95
N HIS A 64 9.59 -11.80 21.03
CA HIS A 64 8.61 -10.76 21.29
C HIS A 64 7.51 -10.83 20.24
N ARG A 65 6.28 -11.06 20.69
CA ARG A 65 5.08 -11.21 19.84
C ARG A 65 5.32 -12.14 18.63
N TRP A 66 6.05 -13.22 18.85
CA TRP A 66 6.55 -14.07 17.78
C TRP A 66 5.51 -15.06 17.28
N THR A 67 5.02 -14.88 16.05
CA THR A 67 4.02 -15.72 15.37
C THR A 67 4.61 -17.01 14.75
N GLY A 68 5.93 -17.16 14.74
CA GLY A 68 6.59 -18.26 14.03
C GLY A 68 6.80 -17.96 12.53
N THR A 69 7.17 -18.99 11.77
CA THR A 69 7.46 -18.86 10.33
C THR A 69 6.51 -19.66 9.43
N LYS A 70 5.56 -20.39 10.02
CA LYS A 70 4.66 -21.29 9.26
C LYS A 70 3.36 -20.64 8.81
N TRP A 71 3.05 -19.48 9.33
CA TRP A 71 1.78 -18.81 9.04
C TRP A 71 1.61 -18.46 7.55
N MET A 72 2.69 -18.05 6.87
CA MET A 72 2.66 -17.79 5.42
C MET A 72 2.26 -19.02 4.61
N GLN A 73 2.79 -20.20 4.98
CA GLN A 73 2.41 -21.47 4.33
C GLN A 73 0.93 -21.75 4.51
N LYS A 74 0.37 -21.45 5.70
CA LYS A 74 -1.06 -21.61 5.96
C LYS A 74 -1.89 -20.66 5.09
N VAL A 75 -1.43 -19.40 4.89
CA VAL A 75 -2.10 -18.48 3.96
C VAL A 75 -2.09 -19.03 2.53
N MET A 76 -0.97 -19.64 2.10
CA MET A 76 -0.90 -20.27 0.78
C MET A 76 -1.77 -21.53 0.67
N ASP A 77 -1.98 -22.26 1.76
CA ASP A 77 -2.92 -23.38 1.78
C ASP A 77 -4.37 -22.89 1.65
N ASP A 78 -4.73 -21.80 2.31
CA ASP A 78 -6.03 -21.14 2.16
C ASP A 78 -6.22 -20.62 0.70
N TYR A 79 -5.21 -19.98 0.13
CA TYR A 79 -5.21 -19.55 -1.28
C TYR A 79 -5.39 -20.73 -2.24
N ALA A 80 -4.73 -21.86 -1.98
CA ALA A 80 -4.83 -23.05 -2.82
C ALA A 80 -6.24 -23.64 -2.86
N VAL A 81 -7.00 -23.54 -1.77
CA VAL A 81 -8.42 -23.96 -1.74
C VAL A 81 -9.26 -23.10 -2.69
N ASP A 82 -9.02 -21.80 -2.71
CA ASP A 82 -9.81 -20.84 -3.46
C ASP A 82 -9.31 -20.66 -4.91
N TYR A 83 -8.08 -21.06 -5.21
CA TYR A 83 -7.40 -20.85 -6.51
C TYR A 83 -8.21 -21.35 -7.71
N LYS A 84 -8.92 -22.48 -7.57
CA LYS A 84 -9.76 -23.04 -8.63
C LYS A 84 -10.84 -22.07 -9.12
N HIS A 85 -11.37 -21.21 -8.26
CA HIS A 85 -12.32 -20.17 -8.62
C HIS A 85 -11.60 -18.91 -9.13
N LEU A 86 -10.55 -18.46 -8.43
CA LEU A 86 -9.78 -17.28 -8.82
C LEU A 86 -9.29 -17.36 -10.27
N VAL A 87 -8.75 -18.52 -10.69
CA VAL A 87 -8.24 -18.72 -12.06
C VAL A 87 -9.33 -18.71 -13.14
N THR A 88 -10.60 -18.95 -12.79
CA THR A 88 -11.73 -18.79 -13.73
C THR A 88 -12.05 -17.33 -14.00
N HIS A 89 -11.81 -16.46 -13.03
CA HIS A 89 -11.98 -15.01 -13.20
C HIS A 89 -10.85 -14.39 -14.01
N ASP A 90 -9.60 -14.77 -13.73
CA ASP A 90 -8.43 -14.35 -14.48
C ASP A 90 -7.35 -15.44 -14.48
N SER A 91 -6.97 -15.92 -15.66
CA SER A 91 -5.93 -16.94 -15.84
C SER A 91 -4.52 -16.48 -15.42
N ASN A 92 -4.32 -15.19 -15.14
CA ASN A 92 -3.05 -14.65 -14.68
C ASN A 92 -2.80 -14.88 -13.19
N TYR A 93 -3.78 -15.37 -12.42
CA TYR A 93 -3.52 -15.73 -11.02
C TYR A 93 -2.40 -16.78 -10.94
N PRO A 94 -1.31 -16.53 -10.19
CA PRO A 94 -0.21 -17.46 -10.06
C PRO A 94 -0.64 -18.74 -9.32
N SER A 95 -0.02 -19.86 -9.68
CA SER A 95 -0.32 -21.11 -8.99
C SER A 95 0.12 -21.06 -7.52
N PRO A 96 -0.57 -21.79 -6.61
CA PRO A 96 -0.19 -21.85 -5.19
C PRO A 96 1.26 -22.33 -4.99
N ASP A 97 1.73 -23.27 -5.82
CA ASP A 97 3.10 -23.79 -5.72
C ASP A 97 4.14 -22.73 -6.13
N HIS A 98 3.82 -21.92 -7.13
CA HIS A 98 4.67 -20.77 -7.47
C HIS A 98 4.77 -19.79 -6.28
N LEU A 99 3.65 -19.37 -5.69
CA LEU A 99 3.66 -18.47 -4.54
C LEU A 99 4.40 -19.05 -3.33
N ARG A 100 4.23 -20.37 -3.05
CA ARG A 100 4.99 -21.04 -1.99
C ARG A 100 6.50 -21.00 -2.22
N SER A 101 6.96 -21.09 -3.47
CA SER A 101 8.37 -21.04 -3.82
C SER A 101 9.01 -19.68 -3.56
N LEU A 102 8.20 -18.60 -3.49
CA LEU A 102 8.64 -17.23 -3.23
C LEU A 102 8.80 -16.93 -1.73
N ILE A 103 8.34 -17.80 -0.83
CA ILE A 103 8.44 -17.59 0.61
C ILE A 103 9.86 -17.88 1.08
N GLN A 104 10.49 -16.88 1.69
CA GLN A 104 11.83 -16.99 2.26
C GLN A 104 11.88 -16.38 3.66
N ILE A 105 12.79 -16.90 4.48
CA ILE A 105 13.06 -16.36 5.82
C ILE A 105 14.25 -15.44 5.73
N GLY A 106 14.07 -14.22 6.19
CA GLY A 106 15.08 -13.18 6.29
C GLY A 106 15.71 -13.12 7.68
N ASN A 107 16.14 -11.93 8.07
CA ASN A 107 16.74 -11.64 9.35
C ASN A 107 15.64 -11.39 10.40
N ILE A 108 15.41 -12.36 11.27
CA ILE A 108 14.24 -12.43 12.17
C ILE A 108 14.60 -12.46 13.66
N GLY A 109 15.88 -12.44 13.99
CA GLY A 109 16.36 -12.65 15.37
C GLY A 109 16.04 -11.49 16.30
N TYR A 110 16.22 -10.24 15.84
CA TYR A 110 15.95 -9.03 16.60
C TYR A 110 15.82 -7.81 15.66
N PRO A 111 15.24 -6.69 16.11
CA PRO A 111 15.14 -5.46 15.30
C PRO A 111 16.50 -4.96 14.82
N GLY A 112 16.64 -4.74 13.52
CA GLY A 112 17.88 -4.26 12.94
C GLY A 112 18.98 -5.34 12.75
N GLU A 113 18.65 -6.62 12.87
CA GLU A 113 19.60 -7.70 12.64
C GLU A 113 20.12 -7.69 11.20
N MET A 114 21.46 -7.63 11.06
CA MET A 114 22.19 -7.76 9.80
C MET A 114 23.39 -8.71 9.94
N ASP A 115 23.38 -9.61 10.92
CA ASP A 115 24.56 -10.41 11.33
C ASP A 115 25.04 -11.36 10.23
N ALA A 116 24.11 -11.95 9.45
CA ALA A 116 24.43 -12.89 8.38
C ALA A 116 23.44 -12.80 7.21
N SER A 117 23.91 -13.24 6.02
CA SER A 117 23.04 -13.46 4.88
C SER A 117 22.05 -14.57 5.18
N THR A 118 20.83 -14.42 4.67
CA THR A 118 19.71 -15.34 4.86
C THR A 118 19.11 -15.69 3.51
N PRO A 119 18.29 -16.77 3.38
CA PRO A 119 17.57 -17.03 2.14
C PRO A 119 16.74 -15.82 1.65
N GLY A 120 16.17 -15.05 2.59
CA GLY A 120 15.41 -13.83 2.26
C GLY A 120 16.29 -12.72 1.72
N SER A 121 17.44 -12.43 2.34
CA SER A 121 18.37 -11.42 1.84
C SER A 121 19.01 -11.81 0.50
N GLU A 122 19.31 -13.10 0.28
CA GLU A 122 19.83 -13.58 -1.01
C GLU A 122 18.78 -13.44 -2.13
N LEU A 123 17.51 -13.78 -1.87
CA LEU A 123 16.44 -13.56 -2.84
C LEU A 123 16.33 -12.07 -3.21
N ILE A 124 16.34 -11.17 -2.23
CA ILE A 124 16.28 -9.72 -2.47
C ILE A 124 17.49 -9.27 -3.32
N LYS A 125 18.71 -9.71 -2.96
CA LYS A 125 19.94 -9.44 -3.69
C LYS A 125 19.85 -9.89 -5.15
N GLU A 126 19.38 -11.12 -5.40
CA GLU A 126 19.19 -11.65 -6.75
C GLU A 126 18.25 -10.78 -7.58
N ARG A 127 17.12 -10.34 -7.03
CA ARG A 127 16.13 -9.50 -7.74
C ARG A 127 16.63 -8.07 -7.96
N ILE A 128 17.44 -7.53 -7.06
CA ILE A 128 18.09 -6.23 -7.25
C ILE A 128 19.09 -6.29 -8.43
N LEU A 129 19.86 -7.36 -8.51
CA LEU A 129 20.94 -7.52 -9.50
C LEU A 129 20.49 -8.13 -10.83
N ASP A 130 19.26 -8.61 -10.95
CA ASP A 130 18.77 -9.21 -12.19
C ASP A 130 18.75 -8.20 -13.36
N GLU A 131 18.73 -8.71 -14.59
CA GLU A 131 18.77 -7.90 -15.82
C GLU A 131 17.40 -7.32 -16.21
N ASP A 132 16.35 -7.54 -15.43
CA ASP A 132 15.04 -6.93 -15.71
C ASP A 132 15.11 -5.41 -15.50
N PRO A 133 14.85 -4.59 -16.55
CA PRO A 133 14.99 -3.14 -16.46
C PRO A 133 13.82 -2.46 -15.74
N ARG A 134 12.76 -3.19 -15.43
CA ARG A 134 11.58 -2.62 -14.74
C ARG A 134 11.95 -2.24 -13.30
N PRO A 135 11.36 -1.17 -12.75
CA PRO A 135 11.48 -0.87 -11.33
C PRO A 135 11.11 -2.08 -10.46
N LEU A 136 11.82 -2.24 -9.35
CA LEU A 136 11.55 -3.23 -8.32
C LEU A 136 11.02 -2.52 -7.08
N TYR A 137 9.73 -2.68 -6.81
CA TYR A 137 9.14 -2.17 -5.59
C TYR A 137 9.34 -3.17 -4.46
N ILE A 138 9.96 -2.75 -3.37
CA ILE A 138 10.07 -3.56 -2.17
C ILE A 138 9.16 -2.95 -1.11
N GLN A 139 8.11 -3.68 -0.78
CA GLN A 139 7.16 -3.31 0.26
C GLN A 139 7.75 -3.64 1.62
N VAL A 140 7.82 -2.65 2.49
CA VAL A 140 8.40 -2.76 3.84
C VAL A 140 7.24 -2.69 4.84
N TRP A 141 6.81 -3.83 5.33
CA TRP A 141 5.74 -3.96 6.33
C TRP A 141 6.29 -4.03 7.74
N GLY A 142 7.48 -4.61 7.91
CA GLY A 142 8.25 -4.64 9.15
C GLY A 142 9.51 -3.78 9.08
N GLY A 143 10.63 -4.30 9.62
CA GLY A 143 11.94 -3.63 9.53
C GLY A 143 12.57 -3.71 8.16
N THR A 144 13.53 -2.82 7.90
CA THR A 144 14.33 -2.81 6.66
C THR A 144 15.58 -3.69 6.73
N ASN A 145 15.82 -4.37 7.84
CA ASN A 145 17.08 -5.09 8.15
C ASN A 145 17.45 -6.17 7.12
N THR A 146 16.49 -6.96 6.62
CA THR A 146 16.79 -7.97 5.59
C THR A 146 17.13 -7.34 4.24
N ILE A 147 16.50 -6.23 3.90
CA ILE A 147 16.84 -5.43 2.70
C ILE A 147 18.24 -4.83 2.86
N ALA A 148 18.52 -4.24 4.04
CA ALA A 148 19.81 -3.67 4.36
C ALA A 148 20.90 -4.75 4.30
N ARG A 149 20.63 -5.98 4.75
CA ARG A 149 21.56 -7.11 4.63
C ARG A 149 21.84 -7.45 3.16
N ALA A 150 20.82 -7.54 2.31
CA ALA A 150 20.99 -7.78 0.88
C ALA A 150 21.87 -6.70 0.21
N LEU A 151 21.59 -5.43 0.51
CA LEU A 151 22.36 -4.29 0.01
C LEU A 151 23.79 -4.27 0.54
N TYR A 152 24.00 -4.66 1.80
CA TYR A 152 25.32 -4.81 2.38
C TYR A 152 26.14 -5.88 1.66
N ASP A 153 25.54 -7.04 1.37
CA ASP A 153 26.21 -8.11 0.65
C ASP A 153 26.61 -7.67 -0.77
N ILE A 154 25.77 -6.89 -1.46
CA ILE A 154 26.10 -6.28 -2.75
C ILE A 154 27.26 -5.29 -2.59
N GLU A 155 27.21 -4.41 -1.60
CA GLU A 155 28.30 -3.47 -1.35
C GLU A 155 29.62 -4.22 -1.11
N GLN A 156 29.65 -5.25 -0.26
CA GLN A 156 30.87 -6.01 0.02
C GLN A 156 31.42 -6.72 -1.22
N GLU A 157 30.56 -7.17 -2.12
CA GLU A 157 30.97 -7.86 -3.35
C GLU A 157 31.53 -6.91 -4.41
N TYR A 158 30.99 -5.68 -4.51
CA TYR A 158 31.29 -4.77 -5.61
C TYR A 158 32.03 -3.48 -5.24
N LYS A 159 32.15 -3.10 -3.96
CA LYS A 159 32.72 -1.79 -3.56
C LYS A 159 34.16 -1.55 -3.99
N GLU A 160 34.93 -2.62 -4.18
CA GLU A 160 36.33 -2.52 -4.64
C GLU A 160 36.42 -2.54 -6.19
N ASN A 161 35.30 -2.71 -6.90
CA ASN A 161 35.28 -2.70 -8.36
C ASN A 161 35.31 -1.27 -8.90
N GLU A 162 35.99 -1.04 -10.00
CA GLU A 162 36.11 0.27 -10.67
C GLU A 162 34.72 0.83 -11.08
N ASN A 163 33.73 -0.04 -11.32
CA ASN A 163 32.37 0.33 -11.72
C ASN A 163 31.37 0.41 -10.54
N TRP A 164 31.84 0.38 -9.28
CA TRP A 164 30.95 0.42 -8.11
C TRP A 164 29.94 1.57 -8.14
N LEU A 165 30.38 2.78 -8.48
CA LEU A 165 29.50 3.94 -8.53
C LEU A 165 28.36 3.76 -9.53
N SER A 166 28.63 3.14 -10.67
CA SER A 166 27.61 2.85 -11.69
C SER A 166 26.64 1.74 -11.24
N ILE A 167 27.13 0.71 -10.56
CA ILE A 167 26.31 -0.34 -9.98
C ILE A 167 25.37 0.26 -8.93
N LYS A 168 25.92 1.07 -8.03
CA LYS A 168 25.16 1.76 -6.98
C LYS A 168 24.05 2.65 -7.58
N GLU A 169 24.39 3.47 -8.58
CA GLU A 169 23.41 4.32 -9.27
C GLU A 169 22.29 3.49 -9.94
N LYS A 170 22.66 2.36 -10.57
CA LYS A 170 21.68 1.42 -11.14
C LYS A 170 20.73 0.89 -10.08
N ILE A 171 21.23 0.54 -8.89
CA ILE A 171 20.43 0.06 -7.76
C ILE A 171 19.49 1.17 -7.25
N GLU A 172 20.02 2.38 -7.01
CA GLU A 172 19.24 3.52 -6.53
C GLU A 172 18.10 3.91 -7.48
N ASN A 173 18.31 3.74 -8.79
CA ASN A 173 17.28 4.03 -9.80
C ASN A 173 16.27 2.88 -10.00
N LYS A 174 16.66 1.64 -9.71
CA LYS A 174 15.81 0.44 -9.91
C LYS A 174 14.93 0.15 -8.70
N VAL A 175 15.44 0.34 -7.49
CA VAL A 175 14.76 -0.07 -6.25
C VAL A 175 13.98 1.08 -5.66
N ILE A 176 12.70 0.82 -5.36
CA ILE A 176 11.80 1.76 -4.69
C ILE A 176 11.26 1.07 -3.44
N LEU A 177 11.50 1.67 -2.28
CA LEU A 177 10.97 1.18 -1.01
C LEU A 177 9.63 1.87 -0.74
N THR A 178 8.53 1.10 -0.68
CA THR A 178 7.24 1.57 -0.19
C THR A 178 7.04 1.00 1.21
N ALA A 179 6.99 1.85 2.25
CA ALA A 179 7.19 1.42 3.62
C ALA A 179 6.05 1.84 4.55
N CYS A 180 5.56 0.90 5.35
CA CYS A 180 4.74 1.19 6.52
C CYS A 180 5.62 1.73 7.67
N GLY A 181 6.27 2.88 7.41
CA GLY A 181 7.19 3.53 8.34
C GLY A 181 8.59 2.91 8.40
N GLU A 182 9.37 3.40 9.33
CA GLU A 182 10.68 2.89 9.68
C GLU A 182 10.53 2.11 11.00
N GLN A 183 10.54 0.78 10.92
CA GLN A 183 10.25 -0.09 12.06
C GLN A 183 11.50 -0.76 12.66
N ASP A 184 12.67 -0.34 12.18
CA ASP A 184 13.98 -0.59 12.79
C ASP A 184 14.93 0.55 12.35
N ASP A 185 16.13 0.59 12.86
CA ASP A 185 17.07 1.68 12.58
C ASP A 185 17.92 1.44 11.31
N THR A 186 17.70 0.38 10.54
CA THR A 186 18.62 0.00 9.45
C THR A 186 18.48 0.87 8.20
N TYR A 187 17.30 1.43 7.93
CA TYR A 187 17.17 2.44 6.89
C TYR A 187 18.06 3.65 7.22
N GLN A 188 17.91 4.21 8.42
CA GLN A 188 18.65 5.39 8.82
C GLN A 188 20.15 5.11 8.96
N ASN A 189 20.55 3.99 9.59
CA ASN A 189 21.93 3.71 9.94
C ASN A 189 22.75 3.12 8.79
N TYR A 190 22.09 2.52 7.77
CA TYR A 190 22.80 1.87 6.68
C TYR A 190 22.27 2.28 5.29
N ILE A 191 20.98 2.05 4.97
CA ILE A 191 20.48 2.25 3.60
C ILE A 191 20.67 3.72 3.17
N SER A 192 20.24 4.68 3.97
CA SER A 192 20.36 6.10 3.67
C SER A 192 21.81 6.60 3.60
N GLU A 193 22.72 5.94 4.32
CA GLU A 193 24.16 6.29 4.35
C GLU A 193 24.91 5.82 3.12
N VAL A 194 24.55 4.63 2.61
CA VAL A 194 25.22 4.02 1.46
C VAL A 194 24.46 4.31 0.15
N TYR A 195 23.13 4.32 0.16
CA TYR A 195 22.26 4.49 -1.02
C TYR A 195 21.31 5.70 -0.86
N PRO A 196 21.81 6.93 -0.68
CA PRO A 196 20.98 8.12 -0.42
C PRO A 196 20.02 8.46 -1.57
N GLY A 197 20.31 8.03 -2.79
CA GLY A 197 19.45 8.23 -3.97
C GLY A 197 18.28 7.25 -4.07
N MET A 198 18.30 6.15 -3.30
CA MET A 198 17.23 5.16 -3.31
C MET A 198 15.92 5.79 -2.81
N GLN A 199 14.85 5.61 -3.58
CA GLN A 199 13.56 6.19 -3.25
C GLN A 199 12.90 5.45 -2.07
N PHE A 200 12.58 6.19 -1.02
CA PHE A 200 11.85 5.72 0.14
C PHE A 200 10.52 6.47 0.25
N VAL A 201 9.41 5.78 0.13
CA VAL A 201 8.05 6.33 0.21
C VAL A 201 7.39 5.82 1.49
N LYS A 202 7.16 6.72 2.44
CA LYS A 202 6.54 6.40 3.73
C LYS A 202 5.03 6.29 3.57
N CYS A 203 4.53 5.08 3.31
CA CYS A 203 3.11 4.79 3.06
C CYS A 203 2.30 4.56 4.35
N VAL A 204 2.44 5.45 5.34
CA VAL A 204 1.76 5.34 6.62
C VAL A 204 0.43 6.08 6.56
N MET A 205 -0.68 5.33 6.54
CA MET A 205 -2.06 5.83 6.46
C MET A 205 -2.90 5.28 7.63
N ILE A 206 -2.44 5.58 8.84
CA ILE A 206 -2.97 5.01 10.09
C ILE A 206 -4.45 5.34 10.31
N ASN A 207 -4.86 6.57 9.94
CA ASN A 207 -6.23 7.06 10.12
C ASN A 207 -7.14 6.79 8.91
N SER A 208 -6.63 6.14 7.86
CA SER A 208 -7.44 5.74 6.71
C SER A 208 -7.57 4.22 6.59
N TYR A 209 -6.46 3.47 6.81
CA TYR A 209 -6.45 2.03 6.60
C TYR A 209 -5.64 1.24 7.64
N GLY A 210 -5.14 1.92 8.67
CA GLY A 210 -4.50 1.32 9.85
C GLY A 210 -5.43 1.33 11.06
N TYR A 211 -4.90 1.09 12.23
CA TYR A 211 -5.65 0.97 13.50
C TYR A 211 -6.49 2.21 13.87
N GLY A 212 -6.12 3.39 13.36
CA GLY A 212 -6.79 4.66 13.63
C GLY A 212 -7.90 5.03 12.65
N TRP A 213 -8.33 4.16 11.75
CA TRP A 213 -9.29 4.45 10.69
C TRP A 213 -10.61 5.08 11.18
N ASN A 214 -10.97 4.85 12.44
CA ASN A 214 -12.17 5.45 13.03
C ASN A 214 -12.07 6.98 13.22
N ASN A 215 -10.87 7.56 13.08
CA ASN A 215 -10.66 9.02 13.05
C ASN A 215 -10.96 9.64 11.67
N MET A 216 -11.17 8.82 10.65
CA MET A 216 -11.56 9.26 9.31
C MET A 216 -12.89 10.01 9.34
N PRO A 217 -13.12 10.97 8.42
CA PRO A 217 -14.43 11.62 8.27
C PRO A 217 -15.56 10.62 8.08
N GLU A 218 -16.75 10.92 8.63
CA GLU A 218 -17.94 10.10 8.42
C GLU A 218 -18.32 10.04 6.93
N GLY A 219 -18.87 8.92 6.50
CA GLY A 219 -19.32 8.70 5.12
C GLY A 219 -18.95 7.33 4.58
N ASN A 220 -19.11 7.16 3.28
CA ASN A 220 -19.00 5.85 2.60
C ASN A 220 -17.67 5.11 2.88
N SER A 221 -16.55 5.82 3.00
CA SER A 221 -15.26 5.19 3.28
C SER A 221 -15.25 4.52 4.65
N LYS A 222 -15.70 5.23 5.67
CA LYS A 222 -15.78 4.72 7.05
C LYS A 222 -16.81 3.59 7.17
N GLU A 223 -17.95 3.70 6.50
CA GLU A 223 -19.00 2.68 6.51
C GLU A 223 -18.53 1.33 5.98
N THR A 224 -17.63 1.31 5.00
CA THR A 224 -17.09 0.06 4.46
C THR A 224 -16.09 -0.64 5.39
N LEU A 225 -15.67 0.01 6.47
CA LEU A 225 -14.80 -0.56 7.51
C LEU A 225 -15.59 -1.02 8.76
N ARG A 226 -16.92 -0.74 8.81
CA ARG A 226 -17.79 -1.15 9.91
C ARG A 226 -18.14 -2.64 9.85
N ALA A 227 -18.46 -3.19 11.01
CA ALA A 227 -18.79 -4.59 11.22
C ALA A 227 -19.84 -5.14 10.26
N ASP A 228 -20.86 -4.36 9.91
CA ASP A 228 -21.93 -4.82 9.02
C ASP A 228 -21.42 -5.05 7.59
N PHE A 229 -20.59 -4.14 7.07
CA PHE A 229 -19.96 -4.34 5.76
C PHE A 229 -18.96 -5.49 5.81
N MET A 230 -18.10 -5.53 6.82
CA MET A 230 -17.06 -6.56 6.99
C MET A 230 -17.67 -7.97 7.05
N LYS A 231 -18.69 -8.19 7.91
CA LYS A 231 -19.38 -9.48 8.03
C LYS A 231 -20.15 -9.87 6.77
N GLY A 232 -20.73 -8.91 6.09
CA GLY A 232 -21.57 -9.17 4.91
C GLY A 232 -20.78 -9.43 3.63
N ASN A 233 -19.53 -8.96 3.53
CA ASN A 233 -18.83 -8.89 2.25
C ASN A 233 -17.38 -9.41 2.28
N ILE A 234 -16.75 -9.58 3.43
CA ILE A 234 -15.32 -9.94 3.52
C ILE A 234 -15.10 -11.14 4.45
N LEU A 235 -15.53 -11.04 5.72
CA LEU A 235 -15.19 -12.03 6.73
C LEU A 235 -15.78 -13.41 6.40
N ASN A 236 -14.92 -14.44 6.45
CA ASN A 236 -15.27 -15.83 6.22
C ASN A 236 -15.73 -16.18 4.78
N ILE A 237 -15.50 -15.31 3.80
CA ILE A 237 -15.77 -15.62 2.39
C ILE A 237 -14.57 -16.36 1.80
N GLY A 238 -14.77 -17.63 1.41
CA GLY A 238 -13.69 -18.51 0.97
C GLY A 238 -12.76 -18.95 2.09
N ALA A 239 -11.74 -19.70 1.75
CA ALA A 239 -10.71 -20.15 2.69
C ALA A 239 -9.76 -19.00 3.04
N LEU A 240 -9.36 -18.22 2.03
CA LEU A 240 -8.41 -17.12 2.17
C LEU A 240 -8.91 -16.06 3.18
N MET A 241 -10.15 -15.58 3.04
CA MET A 241 -10.70 -14.55 3.93
C MET A 241 -11.20 -15.09 5.27
N ARG A 242 -11.27 -16.43 5.46
CA ARG A 242 -11.58 -17.00 6.77
C ARG A 242 -10.52 -16.69 7.82
N GLY A 243 -9.26 -16.56 7.39
CA GLY A 243 -8.15 -16.16 8.26
C GLY A 243 -8.01 -14.64 8.43
N TYR A 244 -8.83 -13.82 7.78
CA TYR A 244 -8.76 -12.37 7.88
C TYR A 244 -9.20 -11.91 9.28
N ALA A 245 -8.37 -11.11 9.94
CA ALA A 245 -8.57 -10.64 11.30
C ALA A 245 -9.47 -9.39 11.34
N SER A 246 -10.33 -9.32 12.36
CA SER A 246 -11.15 -8.14 12.65
C SER A 246 -11.18 -7.88 14.16
N TRP A 247 -11.63 -6.70 14.57
CA TRP A 247 -11.71 -6.37 15.99
C TRP A 247 -12.57 -7.40 16.74
N ALA A 248 -12.04 -7.91 17.85
CA ALA A 248 -12.74 -8.81 18.80
C ALA A 248 -13.52 -9.95 18.09
N ASP A 249 -12.90 -10.64 17.16
CA ASP A 249 -13.51 -11.67 16.31
C ASP A 249 -13.50 -13.07 16.93
N ASP A 250 -13.12 -13.19 18.18
CA ASP A 250 -12.99 -14.44 18.95
C ASP A 250 -11.94 -15.41 18.41
N LYS A 251 -11.02 -14.98 17.54
CA LYS A 251 -9.94 -15.81 17.03
C LYS A 251 -8.68 -15.69 17.90
N TYR A 252 -7.89 -16.75 17.91
CA TYR A 252 -6.58 -16.77 18.55
C TYR A 252 -5.51 -16.41 17.51
N TYR A 253 -4.63 -15.49 17.90
CA TYR A 253 -3.48 -15.08 17.11
C TYR A 253 -2.20 -15.35 17.89
N GLU A 254 -1.38 -16.28 17.38
CA GLU A 254 -0.11 -16.66 17.99
C GLU A 254 0.83 -15.45 18.08
N GLY A 255 1.44 -15.25 19.24
CA GLY A 255 2.26 -14.08 19.53
C GLY A 255 1.51 -12.87 20.04
N GLU A 256 0.17 -12.88 20.03
CA GLU A 256 -0.68 -11.75 20.44
C GLU A 256 -1.50 -12.04 21.70
N GLU A 257 -1.11 -13.03 22.50
CA GLU A 257 -1.86 -13.51 23.65
C GLU A 257 -2.10 -12.45 24.72
N ASP A 258 -1.12 -11.54 24.87
CA ASP A 258 -1.20 -10.43 25.84
C ASP A 258 -1.92 -9.19 25.29
N ARG A 259 -2.34 -9.24 24.01
CA ARG A 259 -3.03 -8.15 23.34
C ARG A 259 -4.53 -8.39 23.31
N SER A 260 -5.23 -7.69 24.17
CA SER A 260 -6.68 -7.82 24.32
C SER A 260 -7.49 -7.28 23.14
N GLN A 261 -6.90 -6.49 22.25
CA GLN A 261 -7.54 -6.01 21.04
C GLN A 261 -7.82 -7.12 20.03
N PHE A 262 -7.03 -8.20 20.07
CA PHE A 262 -7.22 -9.37 19.24
C PHE A 262 -7.87 -10.47 20.08
N GLY A 263 -9.02 -10.96 19.68
CA GLY A 263 -9.57 -12.16 20.26
C GLY A 263 -10.71 -11.96 21.26
N THR A 264 -10.64 -12.66 22.41
CA THR A 264 -11.84 -12.97 23.21
C THR A 264 -12.27 -11.94 24.23
N ASN A 265 -11.40 -11.01 24.66
CA ASN A 265 -11.74 -10.06 25.72
C ASN A 265 -12.32 -8.75 25.15
N LYS A 266 -13.58 -8.81 24.73
CA LYS A 266 -14.32 -7.70 24.10
C LYS A 266 -14.43 -6.44 24.97
N ASN A 267 -14.27 -6.55 26.30
CA ASN A 267 -14.39 -5.41 27.21
C ASN A 267 -13.12 -4.54 27.27
N LEU A 268 -11.96 -5.13 27.04
CA LEU A 268 -10.69 -4.39 27.04
C LEU A 268 -10.48 -3.61 25.74
N LEU A 269 -11.02 -4.08 24.63
CA LEU A 269 -10.87 -3.48 23.30
C LEU A 269 -11.39 -2.06 23.19
N VAL A 270 -12.60 -1.83 23.69
CA VAL A 270 -13.32 -0.57 23.47
C VAL A 270 -12.74 0.56 24.31
N ASP A 271 -12.26 0.26 25.54
CA ASP A 271 -11.85 1.28 26.49
C ASP A 271 -10.36 1.61 26.45
N TRP A 272 -9.50 0.64 26.14
CA TRP A 272 -8.06 0.81 26.27
C TRP A 272 -7.43 1.48 25.06
N TRP A 273 -7.61 0.92 23.87
CA TRP A 273 -7.03 1.45 22.63
C TRP A 273 -7.62 2.81 22.23
N GLY A 274 -8.93 2.95 22.35
CA GLY A 274 -9.58 4.20 22.00
C GLY A 274 -9.16 5.38 22.86
N LYS A 275 -8.98 5.16 24.16
CA LYS A 275 -8.61 6.24 25.12
C LYS A 275 -7.10 6.50 25.16
N GLU A 276 -6.29 5.46 25.13
CA GLU A 276 -4.84 5.59 25.32
C GLU A 276 -4.12 6.03 24.05
N TYR A 277 -4.53 5.54 22.89
CA TYR A 277 -3.84 5.80 21.63
C TYR A 277 -4.63 6.67 20.65
N GLY A 278 -5.80 7.17 21.01
CA GLY A 278 -6.62 8.03 20.16
C GLY A 278 -7.18 7.34 18.89
N MET A 279 -7.29 6.01 18.91
CA MET A 279 -7.70 5.23 17.73
C MET A 279 -9.22 5.10 17.57
N GLY A 280 -10.00 5.81 18.41
CA GLY A 280 -11.45 5.80 18.33
C GLY A 280 -12.07 4.56 19.00
N THR A 281 -13.39 4.41 18.85
CA THR A 281 -14.17 3.30 19.44
C THR A 281 -14.53 2.30 18.38
N HIS A 282 -14.20 1.02 18.60
CA HIS A 282 -14.51 -0.10 17.72
C HIS A 282 -15.48 -1.06 18.35
N ILE A 283 -16.23 -1.78 17.52
CA ILE A 283 -17.11 -2.88 17.96
C ILE A 283 -16.62 -4.21 17.36
N PRO A 284 -17.03 -5.37 17.92
CA PRO A 284 -16.65 -6.66 17.36
C PRO A 284 -16.97 -6.78 15.86
N TYR A 285 -15.98 -7.27 15.10
CA TYR A 285 -15.99 -7.43 13.65
C TYR A 285 -15.83 -6.15 12.82
N ASP A 286 -15.58 -5.01 13.43
CA ASP A 286 -15.06 -3.85 12.70
C ASP A 286 -13.72 -4.23 12.01
N PHE A 287 -13.39 -3.58 10.92
CA PHE A 287 -12.07 -3.68 10.28
C PHE A 287 -10.97 -3.43 11.33
N LEU A 288 -9.98 -4.31 11.38
CA LEU A 288 -8.91 -4.18 12.36
C LEU A 288 -7.86 -3.17 11.90
N SER A 289 -7.06 -3.59 10.95
CA SER A 289 -5.98 -2.84 10.33
C SER A 289 -5.47 -3.58 9.09
N GLU A 290 -4.99 -2.83 8.14
CA GLU A 290 -4.05 -3.21 7.11
C GLU A 290 -3.09 -2.03 6.90
N GLY A 291 -2.35 -1.65 7.96
CA GLY A 291 -1.40 -0.53 7.92
C GLY A 291 -0.36 -0.65 6.83
N ASP A 292 -0.10 -1.88 6.37
CA ASP A 292 0.87 -2.21 5.34
C ASP A 292 0.33 -2.14 3.92
N SER A 293 -0.97 -2.35 3.72
CA SER A 293 -1.60 -2.39 2.40
C SER A 293 -1.43 -1.11 1.57
N PRO A 294 -1.34 0.11 2.14
CA PRO A 294 -0.99 1.30 1.37
C PRO A 294 0.32 1.18 0.59
N THR A 295 1.25 0.31 0.98
CA THR A 295 2.52 0.06 0.27
C THR A 295 2.34 -0.56 -1.10
N PHE A 296 1.23 -1.30 -1.34
CA PHE A 296 0.92 -1.89 -2.64
C PHE A 296 -0.28 -1.26 -3.35
N PHE A 297 -1.13 -0.49 -2.70
CA PHE A 297 -2.26 0.14 -3.38
C PHE A 297 -1.82 1.11 -4.48
N CYS A 298 -0.66 1.77 -4.33
CA CYS A 298 -0.07 2.57 -5.39
C CYS A 298 0.33 1.76 -6.63
N LEU A 299 0.52 0.44 -6.48
CA LEU A 299 0.93 -0.47 -7.57
C LEU A 299 -0.27 -0.97 -8.40
N LEU A 300 -1.50 -0.79 -7.91
CA LEU A 300 -2.70 -1.26 -8.60
C LEU A 300 -2.98 -0.43 -9.87
N PRO A 301 -3.24 -1.09 -11.02
CA PRO A 301 -3.38 -0.40 -12.30
C PRO A 301 -4.76 0.22 -12.51
N TRP A 302 -5.26 0.95 -11.50
CA TRP A 302 -6.61 1.50 -11.53
C TRP A 302 -6.70 2.88 -12.22
N GLY A 303 -5.60 3.36 -12.81
CA GLY A 303 -5.56 4.52 -13.68
C GLY A 303 -5.18 5.85 -12.99
N LEU A 304 -4.80 5.82 -11.71
CA LEU A 304 -4.13 6.91 -11.03
C LEU A 304 -2.63 6.87 -11.32
N ARG A 305 -1.94 8.01 -11.21
CA ARG A 305 -0.59 8.19 -11.78
C ARG A 305 0.49 8.43 -10.71
N CYS A 306 0.27 7.97 -9.48
CA CYS A 306 1.23 8.14 -8.39
C CYS A 306 2.60 7.50 -8.67
N LEU A 307 2.71 6.50 -9.54
CA LEU A 307 4.00 5.88 -9.90
C LEU A 307 4.82 6.72 -10.89
N GLU A 308 4.21 7.71 -11.53
CA GLU A 308 4.94 8.69 -12.34
C GLU A 308 5.55 9.78 -11.48
N ASP A 309 4.79 10.22 -10.46
CA ASP A 309 5.23 11.11 -9.39
C ASP A 309 4.31 10.92 -8.18
N PHE A 310 4.88 10.62 -7.01
CA PHE A 310 4.10 10.35 -5.82
C PHE A 310 3.28 11.57 -5.34
N SER A 311 3.65 12.79 -5.75
CA SER A 311 2.87 13.99 -5.48
C SER A 311 1.55 14.08 -6.27
N TYR A 312 1.39 13.27 -7.33
CA TYR A 312 0.14 13.20 -8.10
C TYR A 312 -1.00 12.51 -7.35
N GLY A 313 -0.65 11.70 -6.34
CA GLY A 313 -1.59 10.93 -5.54
C GLY A 313 -2.11 9.68 -6.25
N GLY A 314 -2.58 8.75 -5.45
CA GLY A 314 -3.10 7.45 -5.89
C GLY A 314 -3.95 6.79 -4.82
N LEU A 315 -4.21 5.50 -4.99
CA LEU A 315 -5.02 4.73 -4.02
C LEU A 315 -4.41 4.70 -2.62
N SER A 316 -3.09 4.80 -2.51
CA SER A 316 -2.35 4.88 -1.24
C SER A 316 -2.21 6.31 -0.70
N GLY A 317 -2.90 7.28 -1.29
CA GLY A 317 -2.80 8.69 -0.92
C GLY A 317 -1.79 9.47 -1.76
N ARG A 318 -1.41 10.66 -1.27
CA ARG A 318 -0.51 11.62 -1.92
C ARG A 318 0.69 11.88 -1.02
N TYR A 319 1.85 12.12 -1.63
CA TYR A 319 3.11 12.27 -0.91
C TYR A 319 3.83 13.54 -1.35
N GLU A 320 4.69 14.06 -0.48
CA GLU A 320 5.61 15.14 -0.82
C GLU A 320 7.05 14.73 -0.54
N LYS A 321 7.96 15.20 -1.38
CA LYS A 321 9.39 14.97 -1.19
C LYS A 321 9.89 15.82 -0.03
N ASP A 322 10.61 15.18 0.90
CA ASP A 322 11.18 15.85 2.08
C ASP A 322 12.65 16.17 1.87
N ASP A 323 12.94 17.33 1.29
CA ASP A 323 14.32 17.80 1.05
C ASP A 323 15.08 18.15 2.36
N SER A 324 14.40 18.15 3.51
CA SER A 324 15.06 18.34 4.81
C SER A 324 15.74 17.05 5.31
N LYS A 325 15.30 15.88 4.82
CA LYS A 325 15.90 14.59 5.18
C LYS A 325 17.30 14.45 4.57
N LYS A 326 18.28 14.26 5.44
CA LYS A 326 19.69 14.12 5.06
C LYS A 326 20.33 12.98 5.84
N ASN A 327 21.31 12.32 5.22
CA ASN A 327 22.17 11.36 5.91
C ASN A 327 23.25 12.06 6.76
N SER A 328 24.09 11.28 7.45
CA SER A 328 25.15 11.80 8.32
C SER A 328 26.18 12.65 7.57
N LYS A 329 26.32 12.45 6.25
CA LYS A 329 27.22 13.19 5.37
C LYS A 329 26.59 14.47 4.80
N GLY A 330 25.35 14.79 5.17
CA GLY A 330 24.61 15.96 4.69
C GLY A 330 24.03 15.82 3.27
N MET A 331 24.03 14.62 2.69
CA MET A 331 23.42 14.34 1.39
C MET A 331 21.90 14.28 1.54
N THR A 332 21.17 15.01 0.69
CA THR A 332 19.69 14.97 0.68
C THR A 332 19.22 13.58 0.21
N LEU A 333 18.26 13.02 0.94
CA LEU A 333 17.68 11.71 0.65
C LEU A 333 16.53 11.83 -0.36
N ASN A 334 16.29 10.76 -1.10
CA ASN A 334 15.09 10.65 -1.94
C ASN A 334 13.92 10.09 -1.11
N TYR A 335 13.47 10.89 -0.12
CA TYR A 335 12.50 10.51 0.90
C TYR A 335 11.17 11.23 0.69
N TRP A 336 10.06 10.48 0.78
CA TRP A 336 8.70 10.98 0.56
C TRP A 336 7.82 10.73 1.78
N ASN A 337 7.20 11.78 2.29
CA ASN A 337 6.24 11.71 3.39
C ASN A 337 4.80 11.76 2.87
N PRO A 338 3.85 11.08 3.54
CA PRO A 338 2.44 11.25 3.27
C PRO A 338 2.00 12.69 3.61
N ILE A 339 1.04 13.19 2.86
CA ILE A 339 0.49 14.53 3.05
C ILE A 339 -1.04 14.46 3.06
N ASP A 340 -1.65 15.26 3.91
CA ASP A 340 -3.10 15.37 4.01
C ASP A 340 -3.71 16.09 2.81
N ASP A 341 -4.97 15.74 2.51
CA ASP A 341 -5.85 16.47 1.63
C ASP A 341 -6.94 17.18 2.44
N ILE A 342 -7.64 18.11 1.80
CA ILE A 342 -8.71 18.86 2.42
C ILE A 342 -10.05 18.18 2.13
N TYR A 343 -10.77 17.85 3.20
CA TYR A 343 -12.16 17.43 3.16
C TYR A 343 -13.06 18.57 3.62
N ILE A 344 -14.16 18.80 2.92
CA ILE A 344 -15.19 19.76 3.34
C ILE A 344 -16.32 18.97 4.01
N ASP A 345 -16.53 19.19 5.30
CA ASP A 345 -17.58 18.51 6.07
C ASP A 345 -18.98 19.06 5.73
N ASP A 346 -20.02 18.42 6.31
CA ASP A 346 -21.42 18.80 6.10
C ASP A 346 -21.76 20.22 6.58
N GLN A 347 -20.89 20.83 7.38
CA GLN A 347 -21.02 22.20 7.86
C GLN A 347 -20.25 23.21 6.99
N GLY A 348 -19.59 22.73 5.93
CA GLY A 348 -18.75 23.52 5.04
C GLY A 348 -17.37 23.89 5.62
N LYS A 349 -16.94 23.20 6.69
CA LYS A 349 -15.65 23.43 7.32
C LYS A 349 -14.57 22.57 6.66
N GLU A 350 -13.39 23.15 6.46
CA GLU A 350 -12.20 22.43 6.01
C GLU A 350 -11.67 21.53 7.15
N VAL A 351 -11.51 20.23 6.85
CA VAL A 351 -10.89 19.23 7.70
C VAL A 351 -9.73 18.62 6.94
N TYR A 352 -8.55 18.63 7.54
CA TYR A 352 -7.38 17.94 7.00
C TYR A 352 -7.45 16.47 7.38
N THR A 353 -7.27 15.60 6.38
CA THR A 353 -7.32 14.15 6.55
C THR A 353 -6.34 13.48 5.60
N GLU A 354 -5.85 12.31 5.97
CA GLU A 354 -4.97 11.51 5.11
C GLU A 354 -5.58 11.37 3.71
N SER A 355 -4.80 11.68 2.69
CA SER A 355 -5.28 11.77 1.31
C SER A 355 -5.84 10.45 0.74
N MET A 356 -5.55 9.33 1.37
CA MET A 356 -6.08 8.01 1.03
C MET A 356 -7.59 7.86 1.31
N TRP A 357 -8.14 8.60 2.29
CA TRP A 357 -9.53 8.44 2.77
C TRP A 357 -10.56 8.38 1.63
N TYR A 358 -10.35 9.15 0.58
CA TYR A 358 -11.25 9.23 -0.57
C TYR A 358 -11.43 7.87 -1.27
N TYR A 359 -10.39 7.06 -1.31
CA TYR A 359 -10.34 5.80 -2.07
C TYR A 359 -10.71 4.56 -1.25
N VAL A 360 -10.77 4.66 0.09
CA VAL A 360 -11.02 3.53 0.99
C VAL A 360 -12.29 2.75 0.63
N SER A 361 -13.39 3.46 0.34
CA SER A 361 -14.65 2.80 -0.08
C SER A 361 -14.48 2.00 -1.38
N SER A 362 -13.73 2.52 -2.35
CA SER A 362 -13.49 1.83 -3.62
C SER A 362 -12.61 0.61 -3.42
N ILE A 363 -11.58 0.72 -2.58
CA ILE A 363 -10.68 -0.39 -2.22
C ILE A 363 -11.46 -1.51 -1.52
N GLN A 364 -12.26 -1.16 -0.50
CA GLN A 364 -13.03 -2.14 0.27
C GLN A 364 -14.08 -2.86 -0.57
N LYS A 365 -14.71 -2.16 -1.50
CA LYS A 365 -15.69 -2.77 -2.42
C LYS A 365 -15.03 -3.69 -3.44
N ASP A 366 -13.87 -3.34 -3.93
CA ASP A 366 -13.10 -4.21 -4.84
C ASP A 366 -12.57 -5.45 -4.09
N LEU A 367 -12.08 -5.28 -2.85
CA LEU A 367 -11.73 -6.40 -1.98
C LEU A 367 -12.92 -7.33 -1.76
N ALA A 368 -14.12 -6.80 -1.51
CA ALA A 368 -15.34 -7.58 -1.32
C ALA A 368 -15.73 -8.38 -2.58
N ALA A 369 -15.61 -7.76 -3.76
CA ALA A 369 -15.84 -8.46 -5.02
C ALA A 369 -14.84 -9.58 -5.24
N ARG A 370 -13.54 -9.32 -5.01
CA ARG A 370 -12.49 -10.34 -5.15
C ARG A 370 -12.58 -11.44 -4.09
N ALA A 371 -13.01 -11.11 -2.87
CA ALA A 371 -13.34 -12.12 -1.86
C ALA A 371 -14.46 -13.05 -2.37
N SER A 372 -15.49 -12.51 -3.03
CA SER A 372 -16.54 -13.34 -3.62
C SER A 372 -16.01 -14.27 -4.72
N TRP A 373 -14.97 -13.88 -5.45
CA TRP A 373 -14.31 -14.74 -6.46
C TRP A 373 -13.68 -16.01 -5.86
N CYS A 374 -13.42 -16.03 -4.56
CA CYS A 374 -12.93 -17.24 -3.87
C CYS A 374 -13.96 -18.37 -3.85
N ILE A 375 -15.25 -18.07 -4.03
CA ILE A 375 -16.33 -19.05 -3.84
C ILE A 375 -17.35 -19.14 -4.99
N THR A 376 -17.25 -18.27 -5.99
CA THR A 376 -18.16 -18.25 -7.14
C THR A 376 -17.40 -18.02 -8.42
N ASP A 377 -17.95 -18.51 -9.52
CA ASP A 377 -17.48 -18.25 -10.88
C ASP A 377 -18.26 -17.06 -11.53
N ASP A 378 -19.22 -16.47 -10.80
CA ASP A 378 -19.95 -15.29 -11.24
C ASP A 378 -19.00 -14.08 -11.26
N LYS A 379 -18.80 -13.53 -12.45
CA LYS A 379 -17.84 -12.46 -12.68
C LYS A 379 -18.46 -11.09 -12.45
N GLU A 380 -17.89 -10.33 -11.52
CA GLU A 380 -18.18 -8.92 -11.34
C GLU A 380 -16.96 -8.12 -11.84
N GLU A 381 -17.11 -7.52 -13.03
CA GLU A 381 -16.01 -6.77 -13.67
C GLU A 381 -16.09 -5.30 -13.32
N ALA A 382 -14.92 -4.71 -13.10
CA ALA A 382 -14.80 -3.26 -12.96
C ALA A 382 -15.04 -2.57 -14.31
N PRO A 383 -15.57 -1.33 -14.32
CA PRO A 383 -15.84 -0.61 -15.57
C PRO A 383 -14.55 -0.30 -16.33
N VAL A 384 -14.60 -0.28 -17.66
CA VAL A 384 -13.49 0.11 -18.52
C VAL A 384 -13.60 1.61 -18.82
N LEU A 385 -12.81 2.43 -18.12
CA LEU A 385 -12.78 3.87 -18.37
C LEU A 385 -11.83 4.19 -19.54
N SER A 386 -12.38 4.43 -20.72
CA SER A 386 -11.65 4.79 -21.93
C SER A 386 -11.88 6.26 -22.29
N ILE A 387 -10.80 7.02 -22.48
CA ILE A 387 -10.79 8.42 -22.91
C ILE A 387 -10.11 8.48 -24.25
N LYS A 388 -10.72 9.19 -25.21
CA LYS A 388 -10.23 9.29 -26.59
C LYS A 388 -8.97 10.14 -26.69
N GLU A 389 -8.92 11.21 -25.92
CA GLU A 389 -7.83 12.19 -25.91
C GLU A 389 -6.63 11.69 -25.11
N SER A 390 -5.50 12.37 -25.27
CA SER A 390 -4.30 12.14 -24.44
C SER A 390 -4.60 12.45 -22.97
N LEU A 391 -4.02 11.69 -22.07
CA LEU A 391 -4.06 11.98 -20.62
C LEU A 391 -3.10 13.12 -20.23
N ASP A 392 -2.11 13.45 -21.09
CA ASP A 392 -1.22 14.59 -20.96
C ASP A 392 -1.59 15.62 -22.02
N MET A 393 -1.95 16.82 -21.59
CA MET A 393 -2.51 17.86 -22.43
C MET A 393 -1.87 19.21 -22.18
N LYS A 394 -2.03 20.12 -23.15
CA LYS A 394 -1.74 21.54 -22.99
C LYS A 394 -2.99 22.34 -23.26
N ALA A 395 -3.21 23.41 -22.49
CA ALA A 395 -4.32 24.32 -22.68
C ALA A 395 -3.92 25.78 -22.48
N ASN A 396 -4.71 26.69 -23.04
CA ASN A 396 -4.55 28.12 -22.81
C ASN A 396 -5.54 28.58 -21.73
N LYS A 397 -5.20 29.63 -21.00
CA LYS A 397 -6.13 30.30 -20.07
C LYS A 397 -7.40 30.75 -20.81
N GLY A 398 -8.53 30.73 -20.12
CA GLY A 398 -9.83 31.13 -20.64
C GLY A 398 -10.44 30.19 -21.68
N THR A 399 -9.82 29.02 -21.94
CA THR A 399 -10.34 28.03 -22.90
C THR A 399 -11.09 26.90 -22.19
N THR A 400 -11.86 26.14 -22.96
CA THR A 400 -12.49 24.89 -22.49
C THR A 400 -11.77 23.71 -23.12
N VAL A 401 -11.31 22.78 -22.28
CA VAL A 401 -10.82 21.46 -22.70
C VAL A 401 -12.00 20.50 -22.71
N GLU A 402 -12.16 19.77 -23.80
CA GLU A 402 -13.23 18.79 -23.95
C GLU A 402 -12.63 17.38 -24.13
N LEU A 403 -13.17 16.42 -23.37
CA LEU A 403 -12.72 15.01 -23.38
C LEU A 403 -13.92 14.12 -23.68
N HIS A 404 -13.69 13.08 -24.47
CA HIS A 404 -14.70 12.13 -24.85
C HIS A 404 -14.46 10.78 -24.20
N ILE A 405 -15.43 10.33 -23.39
CA ILE A 405 -15.44 9.02 -22.76
C ILE A 405 -16.34 8.07 -23.55
N SER A 406 -15.88 6.82 -23.68
CA SER A 406 -16.76 5.76 -24.16
C SER A 406 -17.64 5.34 -22.98
N LYS A 407 -18.90 5.81 -22.97
CA LYS A 407 -19.84 5.50 -21.88
C LYS A 407 -20.34 4.06 -21.99
N GLU A 408 -20.32 3.36 -20.87
CA GLU A 408 -20.95 2.05 -20.70
C GLU A 408 -22.33 2.20 -20.07
N GLU A 409 -23.24 1.29 -20.37
CA GLU A 409 -24.54 1.22 -19.69
C GLU A 409 -24.35 0.88 -18.21
N ASN A 410 -25.18 1.46 -17.34
CA ASN A 410 -25.15 1.23 -15.89
C ASN A 410 -23.83 1.61 -15.20
N VAL A 411 -23.09 2.55 -15.78
CA VAL A 411 -21.88 3.14 -15.19
C VAL A 411 -22.11 4.61 -14.88
N LEU A 412 -21.86 4.98 -13.62
CA LEU A 412 -21.88 6.36 -13.16
C LEU A 412 -20.48 6.96 -13.35
N TYR A 413 -20.42 8.13 -13.98
CA TYR A 413 -19.19 8.87 -14.17
C TYR A 413 -19.17 10.11 -13.31
N LYS A 414 -18.04 10.36 -12.64
CA LYS A 414 -17.75 11.59 -11.90
C LYS A 414 -16.42 12.15 -12.36
N ALA A 415 -16.27 13.46 -12.29
CA ALA A 415 -14.98 14.11 -12.49
C ALA A 415 -14.78 15.16 -11.41
N LYS A 416 -13.53 15.26 -10.93
CA LYS A 416 -13.15 16.30 -9.97
C LYS A 416 -11.83 16.93 -10.38
N TYR A 417 -11.71 18.24 -10.10
CA TYR A 417 -10.44 18.92 -10.05
C TYR A 417 -9.70 18.50 -8.78
N TYR A 418 -8.51 17.92 -8.94
CA TYR A 418 -7.68 17.51 -7.79
C TYR A 418 -6.76 18.69 -7.42
N LYS A 419 -7.33 19.61 -6.68
CA LYS A 419 -6.71 20.90 -6.32
C LYS A 419 -5.42 20.70 -5.53
N GLU A 420 -5.38 19.71 -4.65
CA GLU A 420 -4.25 19.43 -3.77
C GLU A 420 -3.01 18.99 -4.55
N ALA A 421 -3.17 18.19 -5.60
CA ALA A 421 -2.08 17.79 -6.49
C ALA A 421 -1.72 18.85 -7.55
N SER A 422 -2.59 19.84 -7.77
CA SER A 422 -2.41 20.87 -8.79
C SER A 422 -1.61 22.06 -8.27
N THR A 423 -0.92 22.78 -9.16
CA THR A 423 -0.22 24.02 -8.80
C THR A 423 -1.18 25.21 -8.65
N TYR A 424 -2.21 25.27 -9.50
CA TYR A 424 -3.29 26.28 -9.38
C TYR A 424 -4.22 25.92 -8.22
N LYS A 425 -4.44 26.85 -7.30
CA LYS A 425 -5.26 26.62 -6.08
C LYS A 425 -6.65 27.29 -6.14
N GLY A 426 -7.01 27.88 -7.28
CA GLY A 426 -8.35 28.43 -7.52
C GLY A 426 -9.40 27.34 -7.80
N TYR A 427 -10.55 27.75 -8.28
CA TYR A 427 -11.65 26.86 -8.65
C TYR A 427 -11.61 26.52 -10.15
N ILE A 428 -11.79 25.26 -10.50
CA ILE A 428 -11.98 24.78 -11.87
C ILE A 428 -13.32 24.04 -11.96
N SER A 429 -14.16 24.50 -12.88
CA SER A 429 -15.42 23.81 -13.19
C SER A 429 -15.15 22.63 -14.11
N VAL A 430 -15.59 21.45 -13.67
CA VAL A 430 -15.57 20.22 -14.46
C VAL A 430 -16.99 19.70 -14.57
N ASN A 431 -17.52 19.60 -15.78
CA ASN A 431 -18.87 19.14 -16.05
C ASN A 431 -18.83 17.87 -16.90
N ILE A 432 -19.72 16.94 -16.62
CA ILE A 432 -19.88 15.70 -17.38
C ILE A 432 -21.32 15.65 -17.91
N ASP A 433 -21.44 15.82 -19.24
CA ASP A 433 -22.67 15.59 -20.01
C ASP A 433 -22.37 14.52 -21.07
N ASP A 434 -22.51 14.83 -22.35
CA ASP A 434 -22.10 13.97 -23.45
C ASP A 434 -20.57 13.86 -23.58
N SER A 435 -19.88 14.86 -23.12
CA SER A 435 -18.41 14.96 -22.96
C SER A 435 -18.05 15.52 -21.60
N ILE A 436 -16.77 15.44 -21.23
CA ILE A 436 -16.25 16.09 -20.04
C ILE A 436 -15.69 17.45 -20.46
N LYS A 437 -16.24 18.53 -19.88
CA LYS A 437 -15.82 19.92 -20.16
C LYS A 437 -15.11 20.50 -18.95
N ILE A 438 -13.86 20.90 -19.15
CA ILE A 438 -12.99 21.51 -18.14
C ILE A 438 -12.78 22.96 -18.54
N ASN A 439 -13.34 23.87 -17.76
CA ASN A 439 -13.22 25.31 -18.04
C ASN A 439 -11.96 25.85 -17.37
N ILE A 440 -10.96 26.22 -18.17
CA ILE A 440 -9.69 26.77 -17.70
C ILE A 440 -9.90 28.25 -17.35
N PRO A 441 -9.68 28.70 -16.10
CA PRO A 441 -9.87 30.10 -15.71
C PRO A 441 -8.90 31.05 -16.39
N GLU A 442 -9.22 32.35 -16.42
CA GLU A 442 -8.36 33.41 -16.98
C GLU A 442 -7.15 33.73 -16.09
N ASP A 443 -7.24 33.45 -14.80
CA ASP A 443 -6.22 33.78 -13.79
C ASP A 443 -5.19 32.68 -13.53
N VAL A 444 -5.26 31.55 -14.25
CA VAL A 444 -4.17 30.55 -14.28
C VAL A 444 -2.92 31.16 -14.91
N LYS A 445 -1.75 30.66 -14.51
CA LYS A 445 -0.45 31.13 -15.01
C LYS A 445 0.15 30.14 -16.00
N SER A 446 0.92 30.63 -16.97
CA SER A 446 1.75 29.77 -17.80
C SER A 446 2.67 28.90 -16.92
N GLY A 447 2.71 27.60 -17.21
CA GLY A 447 3.43 26.60 -16.42
C GLY A 447 2.60 25.95 -15.30
N ASP A 448 1.40 26.44 -14.99
CA ASP A 448 0.52 25.75 -14.04
C ASP A 448 0.19 24.34 -14.54
N ILE A 449 0.12 23.40 -13.58
CA ILE A 449 -0.24 22.00 -13.80
C ILE A 449 -1.55 21.73 -13.08
N LEU A 450 -2.52 21.20 -13.82
CA LEU A 450 -3.85 20.89 -13.32
C LEU A 450 -4.07 19.38 -13.37
N HIS A 451 -4.54 18.79 -12.28
CA HIS A 451 -4.91 17.39 -12.20
C HIS A 451 -6.43 17.22 -12.17
N ILE A 452 -6.94 16.44 -13.10
CA ILE A 452 -8.36 16.09 -13.18
C ILE A 452 -8.48 14.58 -12.98
N ILE A 453 -9.28 14.14 -12.02
CA ILE A 453 -9.58 12.73 -11.80
C ILE A 453 -10.99 12.43 -12.31
N ILE A 454 -11.10 11.43 -13.16
CA ILE A 454 -12.36 10.87 -13.63
C ILE A 454 -12.52 9.52 -12.96
N GLU A 455 -13.68 9.29 -12.37
CA GLU A 455 -14.09 8.05 -11.76
C GLU A 455 -15.26 7.46 -12.56
N ALA A 456 -15.19 6.17 -12.88
CA ALA A 456 -16.27 5.36 -13.41
C ALA A 456 -16.64 4.30 -12.38
N THR A 457 -17.91 4.21 -12.00
CA THR A 457 -18.41 3.24 -11.02
C THR A 457 -19.59 2.48 -11.63
N ASN A 458 -19.50 1.15 -11.69
CA ASN A 458 -20.59 0.31 -12.20
C ASN A 458 -21.74 0.16 -11.18
N ASP A 459 -22.83 -0.45 -11.62
CA ASP A 459 -24.03 -0.70 -10.80
C ASP A 459 -24.14 -2.18 -10.35
N TYR A 460 -23.03 -2.92 -10.31
CA TYR A 460 -23.01 -4.27 -9.77
C TYR A 460 -23.12 -4.28 -8.24
N LYS A 461 -23.25 -5.46 -7.66
CA LYS A 461 -23.44 -5.65 -6.21
C LYS A 461 -22.44 -4.86 -5.36
N HIS A 462 -21.14 -4.89 -5.73
CA HIS A 462 -20.09 -4.23 -4.96
C HIS A 462 -19.77 -2.82 -5.48
N ARG A 463 -20.31 -2.39 -6.64
CA ARG A 463 -20.13 -1.05 -7.21
C ARG A 463 -18.64 -0.69 -7.38
N LEU A 464 -17.99 -1.43 -8.28
CA LEU A 464 -16.56 -1.29 -8.54
C LEU A 464 -16.23 0.01 -9.25
N SER A 465 -15.14 0.65 -8.85
CA SER A 465 -14.66 1.91 -9.45
C SER A 465 -13.33 1.73 -10.17
N ARG A 466 -13.14 2.48 -11.27
CA ARG A 466 -11.85 2.71 -11.92
C ARG A 466 -11.68 4.19 -12.20
N PHE A 467 -10.43 4.61 -12.34
CA PHE A 467 -10.07 6.01 -12.42
C PHE A 467 -9.27 6.31 -13.69
N LYS A 468 -9.23 7.57 -14.07
CA LYS A 468 -8.23 8.15 -14.99
C LYS A 468 -7.81 9.50 -14.45
N GLN A 469 -6.52 9.71 -14.37
CA GLN A 469 -5.95 11.01 -13.99
C GLN A 469 -5.37 11.68 -15.21
N ILE A 470 -5.87 12.89 -15.48
CA ILE A 470 -5.49 13.72 -16.61
C ILE A 470 -4.65 14.85 -16.08
N ILE A 471 -3.56 15.18 -16.77
CA ILE A 471 -2.67 16.28 -16.44
C ILE A 471 -2.74 17.32 -17.55
N ILE A 472 -3.07 18.56 -17.19
CA ILE A 472 -3.15 19.68 -18.12
C ILE A 472 -2.11 20.71 -17.74
N GLN A 473 -1.15 20.96 -18.62
CA GLN A 473 -0.16 22.01 -18.48
C GLN A 473 -0.68 23.28 -19.16
N ILE A 474 -0.61 24.42 -18.48
CA ILE A 474 -1.02 25.72 -19.02
C ILE A 474 0.14 26.32 -19.84
N ASN A 475 -0.17 26.74 -21.11
CA ASN A 475 0.78 27.40 -22.02
C ASN A 475 1.19 28.80 -21.56
#